data_332bc93ec8789e2cfe43ff3183ec8381
#
_entry.id   332bc93ec8789e2cfe43ff3183ec8381
#
_cell.length_a   1.000
_cell.length_b   1.000
_cell.length_c   1.000
_cell.angle_alpha   90.00
_cell.angle_beta   90.00
_cell.angle_gamma   90.00
#
_symmetry.space_group_name_H-M   'P 1'
#
loop_
_entity.id
_entity.type
_entity.pdbx_description
1 polymer ?
#
loop_
_entity_poly.entity_id
_entity_poly.type
_entity_poly.pdbx_seq_one_letter_code
_entity_poly.pdbx_strand_id
1 'polypeptide(L)'
;PTPKDWQYLTAENSAEDLHAVREAFRSIYPGKWIATGISKGGQTAILYRTFFPEDVDISVPYVAPLCYGVEDGRHEPFLKMVSTPEARKKIEDFQLEVLKRKPTLLPRFEKYCAGKKYKFRAPVEEIYDYSVLEYSFSIWQWGTPVDQIPAVTASDDELFKHLLAISEPSYFEEEGANTSFFVQAA
;
A
#
# COMPACT_ATOMS: atom_id res chain seq x y z
N PRO A 1 10.47 -1.16 -13.28
CA PRO A 1 10.19 -1.80 -14.58
C PRO A 1 9.43 -3.09 -14.35
N THR A 2 8.37 -3.29 -15.13
CA THR A 2 7.59 -4.54 -15.11
C THR A 2 8.49 -5.68 -15.58
N PRO A 3 8.55 -6.83 -14.89
CA PRO A 3 9.33 -7.97 -15.32
C PRO A 3 8.88 -8.42 -16.71
N LYS A 4 9.83 -8.83 -17.55
CA LYS A 4 9.50 -9.43 -18.85
C LYS A 4 8.92 -10.83 -18.71
N ASP A 5 9.29 -11.51 -17.65
CA ASP A 5 8.87 -12.87 -17.34
C ASP A 5 8.42 -12.95 -15.88
N TRP A 6 7.14 -13.16 -15.68
CA TRP A 6 6.50 -13.21 -14.37
C TRP A 6 6.77 -14.52 -13.61
N GLN A 7 7.21 -15.59 -14.29
CA GLN A 7 7.48 -16.89 -13.66
C GLN A 7 8.56 -16.80 -12.57
N TYR A 8 9.45 -15.82 -12.66
CA TYR A 8 10.52 -15.60 -11.67
C TYR A 8 10.10 -14.69 -10.51
N LEU A 9 8.93 -14.09 -10.56
CA LEU A 9 8.44 -13.21 -9.49
C LEU A 9 7.66 -14.03 -8.45
N THR A 10 8.34 -14.94 -7.79
CA THR A 10 7.77 -15.79 -6.74
C THR A 10 8.42 -15.50 -5.39
N ALA A 11 7.73 -15.86 -4.30
CA ALA A 11 8.27 -15.77 -2.95
C ALA A 11 9.50 -16.68 -2.78
N GLU A 12 9.45 -17.89 -3.35
CA GLU A 12 10.54 -18.86 -3.31
C GLU A 12 11.79 -18.31 -3.99
N ASN A 13 11.68 -17.84 -5.23
CA ASN A 13 12.82 -17.26 -5.96
C ASN A 13 13.43 -16.05 -5.22
N SER A 14 12.59 -15.23 -4.58
CA SER A 14 13.09 -14.12 -3.76
C SER A 14 13.87 -14.61 -2.54
N ALA A 15 13.47 -15.73 -1.95
CA ALA A 15 14.18 -16.34 -0.83
C ALA A 15 15.49 -17.01 -1.30
N GLU A 16 15.50 -17.64 -2.48
CA GLU A 16 16.71 -18.21 -3.10
C GLU A 16 17.75 -17.13 -3.42
N ASP A 17 17.32 -15.96 -3.92
CA ASP A 17 18.22 -14.81 -4.15
C ASP A 17 18.89 -14.35 -2.85
N LEU A 18 18.15 -14.28 -1.75
CA LEU A 18 18.69 -13.93 -0.44
C LEU A 18 19.64 -15.01 0.09
N HIS A 19 19.30 -16.29 -0.12
CA HIS A 19 20.18 -17.41 0.21
C HIS A 19 21.50 -17.32 -0.54
N ALA A 20 21.45 -17.08 -1.85
CA ALA A 20 22.64 -16.92 -2.68
C ALA A 20 23.53 -15.74 -2.20
N VAL A 21 22.93 -14.62 -1.82
CA VAL A 21 23.65 -13.49 -1.22
C VAL A 21 24.32 -13.91 0.08
N ARG A 22 23.59 -14.59 0.97
CA ARG A 22 24.14 -15.05 2.26
C ARG A 22 25.31 -16.03 2.02
N GLU A 23 25.19 -16.98 1.10
CA GLU A 23 26.25 -17.95 0.79
C GLU A 23 27.52 -17.25 0.24
N ALA A 24 27.33 -16.24 -0.63
CA ALA A 24 28.46 -15.48 -1.18
C ALA A 24 29.24 -14.70 -0.11
N PHE A 25 28.57 -14.25 0.95
CA PHE A 25 29.18 -13.37 1.94
C PHE A 25 29.52 -14.06 3.28
N ARG A 26 29.07 -15.28 3.53
CA ARG A 26 29.24 -15.96 4.84
C ARG A 26 30.70 -16.14 5.27
N SER A 27 31.62 -16.27 4.33
CA SER A 27 33.05 -16.38 4.64
C SER A 27 33.69 -15.03 5.03
N ILE A 28 33.10 -13.93 4.56
CA ILE A 28 33.54 -12.55 4.84
C ILE A 28 32.93 -12.09 6.16
N TYR A 29 31.70 -12.44 6.42
CA TYR A 29 30.94 -12.09 7.64
C TYR A 29 30.56 -13.35 8.43
N PRO A 30 31.49 -13.90 9.22
CA PRO A 30 31.26 -15.17 9.95
C PRO A 30 30.41 -15.03 11.20
N GLY A 31 29.98 -13.80 11.54
CA GLY A 31 29.14 -13.52 12.71
C GLY A 31 27.67 -13.90 12.51
N LYS A 32 26.82 -13.43 13.44
CA LYS A 32 25.38 -13.63 13.36
C LYS A 32 24.74 -12.84 12.22
N TRP A 33 23.79 -13.48 11.55
CA TRP A 33 23.02 -12.88 10.47
C TRP A 33 21.62 -12.51 10.95
N ILE A 34 21.18 -11.32 10.58
CA ILE A 34 19.86 -10.79 10.93
C ILE A 34 19.12 -10.46 9.62
N ALA A 35 17.97 -11.07 9.41
CA ALA A 35 17.05 -10.66 8.35
C ALA A 35 16.06 -9.63 8.90
N THR A 36 15.94 -8.50 8.24
CA THR A 36 15.00 -7.45 8.63
C THR A 36 14.37 -6.81 7.41
N GLY A 37 13.18 -6.28 7.58
CA GLY A 37 12.48 -5.55 6.53
C GLY A 37 11.20 -4.92 7.05
N ILE A 38 10.68 -3.97 6.30
CA ILE A 38 9.46 -3.21 6.63
C ILE A 38 8.40 -3.55 5.60
N SER A 39 7.14 -3.70 6.01
CA SER A 39 5.99 -3.97 5.15
C SER A 39 6.25 -5.23 4.30
N LYS A 40 6.19 -5.17 2.98
CA LYS A 40 6.54 -6.28 2.09
C LYS A 40 7.95 -6.83 2.38
N GLY A 41 8.92 -5.96 2.70
CA GLY A 41 10.26 -6.41 3.11
C GLY A 41 10.24 -7.24 4.39
N GLY A 42 9.35 -6.92 5.33
CA GLY A 42 9.09 -7.73 6.53
C GLY A 42 8.47 -9.08 6.17
N GLN A 43 7.51 -9.12 5.25
CA GLN A 43 6.95 -10.36 4.71
C GLN A 43 8.05 -11.20 4.03
N THR A 44 8.90 -10.59 3.22
CA THR A 44 10.04 -11.27 2.59
C THR A 44 11.01 -11.87 3.63
N ALA A 45 11.28 -11.16 4.74
CA ALA A 45 12.11 -11.69 5.82
C ALA A 45 11.48 -12.92 6.50
N ILE A 46 10.15 -12.96 6.65
CA ILE A 46 9.42 -14.14 7.15
C ILE A 46 9.54 -15.30 6.16
N LEU A 47 9.26 -15.04 4.89
CA LEU A 47 9.35 -16.06 3.82
C LEU A 47 10.77 -16.61 3.70
N TYR A 48 11.78 -15.75 3.70
CA TYR A 48 13.17 -16.18 3.69
C TYR A 48 13.49 -17.12 4.85
N ARG A 49 13.08 -16.78 6.07
CA ARG A 49 13.24 -17.66 7.24
C ARG A 49 12.49 -18.98 7.10
N THR A 50 11.36 -18.98 6.39
CA THR A 50 10.56 -20.20 6.18
C THR A 50 11.25 -21.15 5.21
N PHE A 51 11.78 -20.64 4.08
CA PHE A 51 12.47 -21.45 3.08
C PHE A 51 13.88 -21.85 3.51
N PHE A 52 14.61 -20.96 4.19
CA PHE A 52 15.99 -21.15 4.64
C PHE A 52 16.14 -20.88 6.14
N PRO A 53 15.65 -21.79 7.00
CA PRO A 53 15.59 -21.55 8.43
C PRO A 53 16.96 -21.40 9.09
N GLU A 54 18.01 -21.98 8.53
CA GLU A 54 19.37 -21.96 9.08
C GLU A 54 20.22 -20.79 8.57
N ASP A 55 19.72 -19.99 7.64
CA ASP A 55 20.50 -18.92 7.02
C ASP A 55 20.68 -17.70 7.93
N VAL A 56 19.72 -17.47 8.82
CA VAL A 56 19.71 -16.30 9.69
C VAL A 56 19.45 -16.69 11.13
N ASP A 57 20.19 -16.07 12.04
CA ASP A 57 20.03 -16.29 13.49
C ASP A 57 18.77 -15.59 14.02
N ILE A 58 18.46 -14.41 13.49
CA ILE A 58 17.37 -13.55 13.97
C ILE A 58 16.57 -13.01 12.78
N SER A 59 15.26 -13.01 12.89
CA SER A 59 14.37 -12.32 11.96
C SER A 59 13.60 -11.22 12.68
N VAL A 60 13.63 -9.99 12.13
CA VAL A 60 12.97 -8.82 12.70
C VAL A 60 12.05 -8.20 11.63
N PRO A 61 10.86 -8.78 11.39
CA PRO A 61 9.90 -8.26 10.44
C PRO A 61 9.11 -7.09 11.06
N TYR A 62 9.21 -5.91 10.49
CA TYR A 62 8.42 -4.75 10.91
C TYR A 62 7.17 -4.61 10.05
N VAL A 63 6.01 -4.51 10.71
CA VAL A 63 4.69 -4.32 10.07
C VAL A 63 4.48 -5.19 8.83
N ALA A 64 4.92 -6.45 8.94
CA ALA A 64 4.88 -7.41 7.85
C ALA A 64 3.44 -7.85 7.59
N PRO A 65 2.85 -7.59 6.40
CA PRO A 65 1.52 -8.07 6.09
C PRO A 65 1.55 -9.57 5.85
N LEU A 66 0.71 -10.30 6.58
CA LEU A 66 0.50 -11.72 6.41
C LEU A 66 -0.99 -11.94 6.12
N CYS A 67 -1.32 -11.91 4.83
CA CYS A 67 -2.69 -12.09 4.36
C CYS A 67 -3.01 -13.58 4.18
N TYR A 68 -4.24 -13.96 4.49
CA TYR A 68 -4.71 -15.35 4.40
C TYR A 68 -5.49 -15.60 3.10
N GLY A 69 -5.67 -14.59 2.28
CA GLY A 69 -6.37 -14.66 1.00
C GLY A 69 -6.51 -13.28 0.37
N VAL A 70 -7.06 -13.23 -0.83
CA VAL A 70 -7.30 -11.99 -1.58
C VAL A 70 -8.25 -11.08 -0.80
N GLU A 71 -9.31 -11.66 -0.21
CA GLU A 71 -10.24 -10.96 0.68
C GLU A 71 -10.00 -11.42 2.12
N ASP A 72 -9.09 -10.75 2.81
CA ASP A 72 -8.82 -11.04 4.21
C ASP A 72 -9.88 -10.40 5.10
N GLY A 73 -10.76 -11.22 5.64
CA GLY A 73 -11.89 -10.79 6.47
C GLY A 73 -11.53 -10.09 7.79
N ARG A 74 -10.23 -9.85 8.07
CA ARG A 74 -9.77 -9.09 9.25
C ARG A 74 -9.75 -7.58 9.02
N HIS A 75 -9.73 -7.11 7.77
CA HIS A 75 -9.61 -5.69 7.45
C HIS A 75 -10.86 -4.91 7.88
N GLU A 76 -12.05 -5.35 7.50
CA GLU A 76 -13.28 -4.65 7.87
C GLU A 76 -13.53 -4.57 9.39
N PRO A 77 -13.40 -5.64 10.17
CA PRO A 77 -13.50 -5.55 11.62
C PRO A 77 -12.48 -4.59 12.23
N PHE A 78 -11.25 -4.56 11.70
CA PHE A 78 -10.23 -3.62 12.15
C PHE A 78 -10.67 -2.17 11.90
N LEU A 79 -11.10 -1.83 10.69
CA LEU A 79 -11.55 -0.48 10.35
C LEU A 79 -12.77 -0.05 11.17
N LYS A 80 -13.63 -0.98 11.57
CA LYS A 80 -14.77 -0.71 12.45
C LYS A 80 -14.37 -0.43 13.90
N MET A 81 -13.17 -0.80 14.33
CA MET A 81 -12.72 -0.68 15.72
C MET A 81 -11.52 0.26 15.91
N VAL A 82 -10.77 0.57 14.84
CA VAL A 82 -9.57 1.40 14.95
C VAL A 82 -9.89 2.80 15.49
N SER A 83 -9.07 3.28 16.44
CA SER A 83 -9.23 4.61 17.05
C SER A 83 -10.60 4.83 17.74
N THR A 84 -11.09 6.08 17.76
CA THR A 84 -12.37 6.44 18.40
C THR A 84 -13.52 6.42 17.39
N PRO A 85 -14.78 6.26 17.85
CA PRO A 85 -15.94 6.37 16.97
C PRO A 85 -16.02 7.70 16.21
N GLU A 86 -15.63 8.81 16.87
CA GLU A 86 -15.64 10.16 16.29
C GLU A 86 -14.62 10.28 15.16
N ALA A 87 -13.42 9.68 15.33
CA ALA A 87 -12.39 9.65 14.30
C ALA A 87 -12.85 8.86 13.07
N ARG A 88 -13.42 7.68 13.29
CA ARG A 88 -13.98 6.85 12.19
C ARG A 88 -15.10 7.57 11.45
N LYS A 89 -16.02 8.19 12.22
CA LYS A 89 -17.10 8.96 11.60
C LYS A 89 -16.59 10.14 10.77
N LYS A 90 -15.57 10.83 11.22
CA LYS A 90 -14.98 11.95 10.47
C LYS A 90 -14.37 11.48 9.14
N ILE A 91 -13.74 10.31 9.13
CA ILE A 91 -13.21 9.68 7.91
C ILE A 91 -14.36 9.31 6.96
N GLU A 92 -15.38 8.62 7.47
CA GLU A 92 -16.56 8.23 6.71
C GLU A 92 -17.29 9.45 6.12
N ASP A 93 -17.53 10.48 6.93
CA ASP A 93 -18.20 11.71 6.50
C ASP A 93 -17.41 12.40 5.37
N PHE A 94 -16.08 12.43 5.46
CA PHE A 94 -15.22 12.97 4.40
C PHE A 94 -15.36 12.15 3.10
N GLN A 95 -15.24 10.82 3.17
CA GLN A 95 -15.36 9.93 2.01
C GLN A 95 -16.74 10.09 1.35
N LEU A 96 -17.82 10.09 2.13
CA LEU A 96 -19.18 10.26 1.62
C LEU A 96 -19.38 11.64 0.98
N GLU A 97 -18.83 12.71 1.56
CA GLU A 97 -18.95 14.05 0.98
C GLU A 97 -18.16 14.17 -0.33
N VAL A 98 -16.97 13.58 -0.41
CA VAL A 98 -16.16 13.55 -1.65
C VAL A 98 -16.89 12.76 -2.75
N LEU A 99 -17.51 11.61 -2.42
CA LEU A 99 -18.32 10.85 -3.38
C LEU A 99 -19.57 11.62 -3.81
N LYS A 100 -20.26 12.29 -2.89
CA LYS A 100 -21.42 13.14 -3.20
C LYS A 100 -21.06 14.28 -4.15
N ARG A 101 -19.87 14.85 -4.00
CA ARG A 101 -19.36 15.92 -4.89
C ARG A 101 -18.61 15.39 -6.11
N LYS A 102 -18.65 14.09 -6.39
CA LYS A 102 -18.05 13.50 -7.59
C LYS A 102 -18.35 14.28 -8.87
N PRO A 103 -19.59 14.77 -9.14
CA PRO A 103 -19.86 15.54 -10.36
C PRO A 103 -18.98 16.80 -10.54
N THR A 104 -18.53 17.42 -9.45
CA THR A 104 -17.66 18.61 -9.50
C THR A 104 -16.18 18.28 -9.31
N LEU A 105 -15.87 17.20 -8.58
CA LEU A 105 -14.48 16.82 -8.27
C LEU A 105 -13.85 15.91 -9.33
N LEU A 106 -14.63 15.06 -9.98
CA LEU A 106 -14.11 14.14 -11.02
C LEU A 106 -13.44 14.89 -12.19
N PRO A 107 -14.01 15.98 -12.77
CA PRO A 107 -13.30 16.71 -13.83
C PRO A 107 -11.95 17.30 -13.38
N ARG A 108 -11.83 17.66 -12.11
CA ARG A 108 -10.56 18.12 -11.51
C ARG A 108 -9.56 16.99 -11.39
N PHE A 109 -10.05 15.82 -10.98
CA PHE A 109 -9.24 14.60 -10.84
C PHE A 109 -8.71 14.12 -12.21
N GLU A 110 -9.57 14.12 -13.24
CA GLU A 110 -9.18 13.82 -14.63
C GLU A 110 -8.09 14.77 -15.11
N LYS A 111 -8.28 16.08 -14.89
CA LYS A 111 -7.27 17.10 -15.24
C LYS A 111 -5.95 16.89 -14.49
N TYR A 112 -6.02 16.53 -13.22
CA TYR A 112 -4.83 16.22 -12.40
C TYR A 112 -4.09 15.02 -12.97
N CYS A 113 -4.77 13.91 -13.20
CA CYS A 113 -4.18 12.68 -13.74
C CYS A 113 -3.56 12.91 -15.13
N ALA A 114 -4.27 13.65 -16.00
CA ALA A 114 -3.75 14.01 -17.31
C ALA A 114 -2.50 14.90 -17.23
N GLY A 115 -2.47 15.85 -16.30
CA GLY A 115 -1.30 16.70 -16.03
C GLY A 115 -0.07 15.93 -15.54
N LYS A 116 -0.30 14.88 -14.79
CA LYS A 116 0.73 13.93 -14.32
C LYS A 116 1.10 12.88 -15.37
N LYS A 117 0.31 12.76 -16.44
CA LYS A 117 0.44 11.75 -17.51
C LYS A 117 0.26 10.31 -17.01
N TYR A 118 -0.53 10.11 -15.95
CA TYR A 118 -0.84 8.79 -15.44
C TYR A 118 -1.62 7.97 -16.47
N LYS A 119 -1.30 6.69 -16.52
CA LYS A 119 -2.00 5.70 -17.33
C LYS A 119 -2.57 4.63 -16.41
N PHE A 120 -3.85 4.37 -16.55
CA PHE A 120 -4.56 3.40 -15.74
C PHE A 120 -5.15 2.30 -16.63
N ARG A 121 -5.30 1.09 -16.07
CA ARG A 121 -6.01 -0.02 -16.73
C ARG A 121 -7.52 0.11 -16.62
N ALA A 122 -7.99 0.77 -15.56
CA ALA A 122 -9.39 1.07 -15.34
C ALA A 122 -9.74 2.51 -15.82
N PRO A 123 -11.01 2.82 -16.08
CA PRO A 123 -11.46 4.19 -16.34
C PRO A 123 -11.07 5.14 -15.20
N VAL A 124 -10.73 6.39 -15.52
CA VAL A 124 -10.32 7.39 -14.50
C VAL A 124 -11.42 7.61 -13.46
N GLU A 125 -12.69 7.46 -13.84
CA GLU A 125 -13.82 7.51 -12.92
C GLU A 125 -13.76 6.42 -11.85
N GLU A 126 -13.39 5.19 -12.21
CA GLU A 126 -13.20 4.09 -11.26
C GLU A 126 -11.98 4.34 -10.38
N ILE A 127 -10.90 4.90 -10.94
CA ILE A 127 -9.71 5.28 -10.17
C ILE A 127 -10.05 6.35 -9.13
N TYR A 128 -10.95 7.28 -9.45
CA TYR A 128 -11.47 8.24 -8.48
C TYR A 128 -12.16 7.52 -7.31
N ASP A 129 -13.06 6.58 -7.60
CA ASP A 129 -13.75 5.81 -6.57
C ASP A 129 -12.77 4.98 -5.73
N TYR A 130 -11.80 4.32 -6.35
CA TYR A 130 -10.74 3.59 -5.65
C TYR A 130 -9.88 4.51 -4.78
N SER A 131 -9.57 5.72 -5.24
CA SER A 131 -8.83 6.69 -4.42
C SER A 131 -9.64 7.12 -3.18
N VAL A 132 -10.95 7.24 -3.31
CA VAL A 132 -11.82 7.53 -2.15
C VAL A 132 -11.92 6.34 -1.21
N LEU A 133 -11.99 5.10 -1.71
CA LEU A 133 -11.98 3.89 -0.88
C LEU A 133 -10.64 3.71 -0.16
N GLU A 134 -9.53 3.90 -0.86
CA GLU A 134 -8.17 3.80 -0.31
C GLU A 134 -7.92 4.82 0.82
N TYR A 135 -8.63 5.93 0.84
CA TYR A 135 -8.46 6.98 1.84
C TYR A 135 -8.54 6.47 3.28
N SER A 136 -9.48 5.55 3.58
CA SER A 136 -9.65 4.99 4.93
C SER A 136 -8.49 4.08 5.37
N PHE A 137 -7.69 3.57 4.44
CA PHE A 137 -6.47 2.81 4.74
C PHE A 137 -5.26 3.75 4.84
N SER A 138 -5.10 4.59 3.83
CA SER A 138 -3.94 5.49 3.71
C SER A 138 -3.83 6.48 4.86
N ILE A 139 -4.96 7.02 5.36
CA ILE A 139 -4.93 7.96 6.49
C ILE A 139 -4.33 7.34 7.75
N TRP A 140 -4.59 6.06 8.02
CA TRP A 140 -4.01 5.35 9.15
C TRP A 140 -2.56 4.94 8.87
N GLN A 141 -2.27 4.46 7.67
CA GLN A 141 -0.95 3.99 7.27
C GLN A 141 0.10 5.10 7.35
N TRP A 142 -0.25 6.29 6.91
CA TRP A 142 0.67 7.43 6.87
C TRP A 142 0.62 8.30 8.14
N GLY A 143 -0.27 7.97 9.06
CA GLY A 143 -0.36 8.64 10.37
C GLY A 143 -0.83 10.09 10.29
N THR A 144 -1.65 10.42 9.29
CA THR A 144 -2.22 11.76 9.18
C THR A 144 -3.18 12.02 10.34
N PRO A 145 -3.01 13.11 11.10
CA PRO A 145 -3.89 13.44 12.20
C PRO A 145 -5.34 13.67 11.75
N VAL A 146 -6.29 13.00 12.41
CA VAL A 146 -7.73 13.05 12.06
C VAL A 146 -8.31 14.48 12.19
N ASP A 147 -7.74 15.32 13.03
CA ASP A 147 -8.14 16.72 13.16
C ASP A 147 -7.84 17.56 11.93
N GLN A 148 -6.89 17.14 11.09
CA GLN A 148 -6.56 17.78 9.81
C GLN A 148 -7.54 17.46 8.68
N ILE A 149 -8.45 16.50 8.84
CA ILE A 149 -9.50 16.23 7.86
C ILE A 149 -10.41 17.46 7.73
N PRO A 150 -10.61 18.00 6.51
CA PRO A 150 -11.49 19.14 6.30
C PRO A 150 -12.93 18.84 6.74
N ALA A 151 -13.64 19.87 7.19
CA ALA A 151 -15.07 19.75 7.45
C ALA A 151 -15.82 19.44 6.14
N VAL A 152 -16.95 18.72 6.22
CA VAL A 152 -17.80 18.42 5.06
C VAL A 152 -18.33 19.68 4.36
N THR A 153 -18.33 20.82 5.06
CA THR A 153 -18.71 22.15 4.51
C THR A 153 -17.54 22.89 3.85
N ALA A 154 -16.33 22.32 3.88
CA ALA A 154 -15.17 22.93 3.24
C ALA A 154 -15.36 23.06 1.72
N SER A 155 -14.55 23.92 1.11
CA SER A 155 -14.60 24.14 -0.34
C SER A 155 -14.16 22.87 -1.12
N ASP A 156 -14.60 22.76 -2.36
CA ASP A 156 -14.16 21.69 -3.26
C ASP A 156 -12.63 21.66 -3.41
N ASP A 157 -11.97 22.81 -3.37
CA ASP A 157 -10.52 22.90 -3.42
C ASP A 157 -9.84 22.28 -2.20
N GLU A 158 -10.36 22.53 -1.01
CA GLU A 158 -9.82 21.97 0.23
C GLU A 158 -10.03 20.47 0.30
N LEU A 159 -11.25 20.00 -0.01
CA LEU A 159 -11.56 18.56 -0.05
C LEU A 159 -10.68 17.83 -1.07
N PHE A 160 -10.57 18.38 -2.27
CA PHE A 160 -9.79 17.78 -3.34
C PHE A 160 -8.30 17.72 -3.03
N LYS A 161 -7.72 18.81 -2.52
CA LYS A 161 -6.31 18.84 -2.10
C LYS A 161 -6.03 17.83 -0.98
N HIS A 162 -6.95 17.73 -0.03
CA HIS A 162 -6.79 16.78 1.07
C HIS A 162 -6.90 15.33 0.59
N LEU A 163 -7.87 15.01 -0.29
CA LEU A 163 -7.96 13.67 -0.89
C LEU A 163 -6.65 13.27 -1.57
N LEU A 164 -6.11 14.15 -2.43
CA LEU A 164 -4.86 13.87 -3.13
C LEU A 164 -3.64 13.77 -2.22
N ALA A 165 -3.63 14.49 -1.09
CA ALA A 165 -2.53 14.41 -0.12
C ALA A 165 -2.50 13.08 0.63
N ILE A 166 -3.65 12.41 0.79
CA ILE A 166 -3.77 11.16 1.52
C ILE A 166 -3.79 9.95 0.57
N SER A 167 -4.52 10.06 -0.53
CA SER A 167 -4.83 8.95 -1.43
C SER A 167 -4.54 9.33 -2.89
N GLU A 168 -3.26 9.54 -3.17
CA GLU A 168 -2.76 9.97 -4.47
C GLU A 168 -2.88 8.84 -5.49
N PRO A 169 -3.47 9.08 -6.70
CA PRO A 169 -3.84 8.02 -7.65
C PRO A 169 -2.66 7.32 -8.36
N SER A 170 -1.40 7.75 -8.18
CA SER A 170 -0.24 7.03 -8.74
C SER A 170 -0.13 5.58 -8.25
N TYR A 171 -0.79 5.25 -7.16
CA TYR A 171 -0.90 3.88 -6.67
C TYR A 171 -1.52 2.93 -7.69
N PHE A 172 -2.41 3.45 -8.54
CA PHE A 172 -3.15 2.69 -9.55
C PHE A 172 -2.55 2.81 -10.96
N GLU A 173 -1.39 3.48 -11.10
CA GLU A 173 -0.75 3.70 -12.39
C GLU A 173 -0.19 2.41 -12.96
N GLU A 174 -0.45 2.16 -14.27
CA GLU A 174 -0.15 0.91 -14.95
C GLU A 174 1.35 0.58 -15.01
N GLU A 175 2.19 1.59 -15.25
CA GLU A 175 3.65 1.44 -15.36
C GLU A 175 4.38 1.83 -14.08
N GLY A 176 3.64 2.03 -12.99
CA GLY A 176 4.18 2.42 -11.70
C GLY A 176 5.11 1.36 -11.11
N ALA A 177 6.01 1.78 -10.23
CA ALA A 177 6.93 0.90 -9.50
C ALA A 177 6.20 -0.17 -8.66
N ASN A 178 4.91 0.00 -8.44
CA ASN A 178 4.11 -0.86 -7.58
C ASN A 178 3.54 -2.12 -8.27
N THR A 179 3.54 -2.21 -9.62
CA THR A 179 2.94 -3.35 -10.32
C THR A 179 3.58 -4.67 -9.91
N SER A 180 4.92 -4.75 -9.91
CA SER A 180 5.63 -5.96 -9.48
C SER A 180 5.48 -6.24 -7.98
N PHE A 181 5.35 -5.18 -7.18
CA PHE A 181 5.06 -5.29 -5.75
C PHE A 181 3.71 -5.98 -5.52
N PHE A 182 2.64 -5.53 -6.16
CA PHE A 182 1.31 -6.10 -5.98
C PHE A 182 1.24 -7.56 -6.46
N VAL A 183 1.82 -7.87 -7.60
CA VAL A 183 1.83 -9.25 -8.11
C VAL A 183 2.56 -10.21 -7.16
N GLN A 184 3.65 -9.79 -6.53
CA GLN A 184 4.37 -10.63 -5.58
C GLN A 184 3.72 -10.68 -4.19
N ALA A 185 2.92 -9.67 -3.82
CA ALA A 185 2.24 -9.61 -2.53
C ALA A 185 0.88 -10.34 -2.52
N ALA A 186 0.27 -10.56 -3.69
CA ALA A 186 -0.97 -11.29 -3.87
C ALA A 186 -0.75 -12.81 -3.82
#